data_5498cf765013c476d20ea139124e6696
#
_entry.id   5498cf765013c476d20ea139124e6696
#
_cell.length_a   1.000
_cell.length_b   1.000
_cell.length_c   1.000
_cell.angle_alpha   90.00
_cell.angle_beta   90.00
_cell.angle_gamma   90.00
#
_symmetry.space_group_name_H-M   'P 1'
#
loop_
_entity.id
_entity.type
_entity.pdbx_description
1 polymer ?
#
loop_
_entity_poly.entity_id
_entity_poly.type
_entity_poly.pdbx_seq_one_letter_code
_entity_poly.pdbx_strand_id
1 'polypeptide(L)'
;MGQYANVPMEWMFYLEYFTGILAHLQIDKLLVMHKLFTYLCSALLLVTATSCEKKTEKLLLGGSGWNKIVIIDKNTKQVEWEHPLEKGWECNSAVATPDGNILFAYARGAKLIDRNHQEIWNIAAPD
;
A
#
# COMPACT_ATOMS: atom_id res chain seq x y z
N MET A 1 9.65 -45.19 -63.01
CA MET A 1 8.22 -45.06 -63.37
C MET A 1 7.46 -44.92 -62.03
N GLY A 2 7.15 -43.69 -61.62
CA GLY A 2 6.40 -43.43 -60.42
C GLY A 2 4.90 -43.44 -60.70
N GLN A 3 4.16 -44.33 -60.09
CA GLN A 3 2.70 -44.30 -60.11
C GLN A 3 2.21 -43.14 -59.24
N TYR A 4 1.69 -42.11 -59.83
CA TYR A 4 0.90 -41.12 -59.18
C TYR A 4 -0.47 -41.76 -58.88
N ALA A 5 -0.73 -42.07 -57.59
CA ALA A 5 -2.02 -42.52 -57.17
C ALA A 5 -3.05 -41.40 -57.45
N ASN A 6 -4.05 -41.69 -58.26
CA ASN A 6 -5.20 -40.82 -58.51
C ASN A 6 -5.94 -40.66 -57.18
N VAL A 7 -5.75 -39.53 -56.52
CA VAL A 7 -6.56 -39.14 -55.38
C VAL A 7 -7.94 -38.75 -55.93
N PRO A 8 -9.04 -39.37 -55.50
CA PRO A 8 -10.39 -39.02 -55.95
C PRO A 8 -10.67 -37.55 -55.65
N MET A 9 -11.26 -36.85 -56.59
CA MET A 9 -11.55 -35.41 -56.51
C MET A 9 -12.43 -35.07 -55.27
N GLU A 10 -13.20 -36.01 -54.79
CA GLU A 10 -14.00 -35.86 -53.56
C GLU A 10 -13.15 -35.59 -52.32
N TRP A 11 -11.96 -36.16 -52.19
CA TRP A 11 -11.09 -35.95 -51.03
C TRP A 11 -10.47 -34.53 -51.01
N MET A 12 -10.34 -33.88 -52.15
CA MET A 12 -9.86 -32.50 -52.21
C MET A 12 -10.86 -31.52 -51.62
N PHE A 13 -12.15 -31.73 -51.85
CA PHE A 13 -13.20 -30.90 -51.26
C PHE A 13 -13.28 -31.08 -49.73
N TYR A 14 -13.07 -32.29 -49.21
CA TYR A 14 -13.02 -32.55 -47.79
C TYR A 14 -11.80 -31.90 -47.12
N LEU A 15 -10.64 -31.88 -47.78
CA LEU A 15 -9.45 -31.23 -47.25
C LEU A 15 -9.59 -29.71 -47.19
N GLU A 16 -10.15 -29.06 -48.19
CA GLU A 16 -10.42 -27.63 -48.17
C GLU A 16 -11.45 -27.25 -47.11
N TYR A 17 -12.50 -28.06 -46.94
CA TYR A 17 -13.50 -27.83 -45.90
C TYR A 17 -12.91 -28.00 -44.50
N PHE A 18 -12.06 -28.99 -44.32
CA PHE A 18 -11.41 -29.27 -43.03
C PHE A 18 -10.36 -28.22 -42.65
N THR A 19 -9.58 -27.72 -43.62
CA THR A 19 -8.62 -26.63 -43.40
C THR A 19 -9.33 -25.31 -43.11
N GLY A 20 -10.49 -25.04 -43.71
CA GLY A 20 -11.31 -23.88 -43.43
C GLY A 20 -11.86 -23.89 -41.99
N ILE A 21 -12.35 -25.04 -41.55
CA ILE A 21 -12.86 -25.19 -40.15
C ILE A 21 -11.74 -25.06 -39.15
N LEU A 22 -10.57 -25.64 -39.39
CA LEU A 22 -9.40 -25.52 -38.51
C LEU A 22 -8.87 -24.09 -38.43
N ALA A 23 -8.86 -23.37 -39.54
CA ALA A 23 -8.49 -21.96 -39.58
C ALA A 23 -9.46 -21.09 -38.79
N HIS A 24 -10.76 -21.36 -38.89
CA HIS A 24 -11.79 -20.66 -38.12
C HIS A 24 -11.70 -20.93 -36.62
N LEU A 25 -11.44 -22.17 -36.22
CA LEU A 25 -11.23 -22.56 -34.82
C LEU A 25 -9.96 -21.93 -34.19
N GLN A 26 -8.91 -21.76 -35.00
CA GLN A 26 -7.68 -21.09 -34.53
C GLN A 26 -7.90 -19.59 -34.35
N ILE A 27 -8.63 -18.94 -35.25
CA ILE A 27 -8.93 -17.50 -35.17
C ILE A 27 -9.79 -17.21 -33.92
N ASP A 28 -10.79 -18.04 -33.64
CA ASP A 28 -11.64 -17.85 -32.46
C ASP A 28 -10.85 -17.99 -31.15
N LYS A 29 -9.92 -18.95 -31.07
CA LYS A 29 -9.04 -19.10 -29.90
C LYS A 29 -8.11 -17.90 -29.73
N LEU A 30 -7.57 -17.36 -30.81
CA LEU A 30 -6.71 -16.17 -30.79
C LEU A 30 -7.50 -14.93 -30.35
N LEU A 31 -8.74 -14.78 -30.82
CA LEU A 31 -9.62 -13.67 -30.46
C LEU A 31 -10.04 -13.73 -28.98
N VAL A 32 -10.33 -14.93 -28.47
CA VAL A 32 -10.67 -15.14 -27.06
C VAL A 32 -9.46 -14.86 -26.16
N MET A 33 -8.27 -15.33 -26.55
CA MET A 33 -7.04 -15.03 -25.82
C MET A 33 -6.72 -13.52 -25.82
N HIS A 34 -6.93 -12.83 -26.93
CA HIS A 34 -6.70 -11.39 -26.99
C HIS A 34 -7.68 -10.61 -26.11
N LYS A 35 -8.95 -11.00 -26.09
CA LYS A 35 -9.95 -10.41 -25.17
C LYS A 35 -9.61 -10.68 -23.71
N LEU A 36 -9.22 -11.91 -23.35
CA LEU A 36 -8.79 -12.24 -21.99
C LEU A 36 -7.57 -11.44 -21.56
N PHE A 37 -6.60 -11.26 -22.45
CA PHE A 37 -5.41 -10.47 -22.18
C PHE A 37 -5.72 -8.98 -21.96
N THR A 38 -6.62 -8.41 -22.78
CA THR A 38 -7.06 -7.01 -22.60
C THR A 38 -7.83 -6.80 -21.29
N TYR A 39 -8.70 -7.73 -20.89
CA TYR A 39 -9.38 -7.68 -19.58
C TYR A 39 -8.41 -7.83 -18.41
N LEU A 40 -7.41 -8.71 -18.54
CA LEU A 40 -6.39 -8.90 -17.51
C LEU A 40 -5.51 -7.65 -17.34
N CYS A 41 -5.09 -7.03 -18.44
CA CYS A 41 -4.33 -5.78 -18.42
C CYS A 41 -5.14 -4.61 -17.86
N SER A 42 -6.44 -4.50 -18.19
CA SER A 42 -7.30 -3.44 -17.65
C SER A 42 -7.56 -3.61 -16.15
N ALA A 43 -7.74 -4.85 -15.68
CA ALA A 43 -7.86 -5.15 -14.25
C ALA A 43 -6.58 -4.84 -13.47
N LEU A 44 -5.41 -5.13 -14.06
CA LEU A 44 -4.11 -4.83 -13.44
C LEU A 44 -3.85 -3.32 -13.33
N LEU A 45 -4.27 -2.53 -14.33
CA LEU A 45 -4.16 -1.07 -14.30
C LEU A 45 -5.06 -0.42 -13.24
N LEU A 46 -6.21 -1.00 -12.93
CA LEU A 46 -7.11 -0.50 -11.89
C LEU A 46 -6.56 -0.73 -10.47
N VAL A 47 -5.77 -1.78 -10.26
CA VAL A 47 -5.17 -2.07 -8.95
C VAL A 47 -4.01 -1.13 -8.63
N THR A 48 -3.29 -0.62 -9.63
CA THR A 48 -2.17 0.31 -9.41
C THR A 48 -2.59 1.75 -9.10
N ALA A 49 -3.83 2.13 -9.36
CA ALA A 49 -4.33 3.49 -9.13
C ALA A 49 -4.73 3.78 -7.66
N THR A 50 -4.81 2.77 -6.80
CA THR A 50 -5.30 2.92 -5.42
C THR A 50 -4.21 3.08 -4.36
N SER A 51 -2.94 3.12 -4.71
CA SER A 51 -1.83 3.22 -3.76
C SER A 51 -1.19 4.61 -3.69
N CYS A 52 -1.98 5.67 -3.81
CA CYS A 52 -1.52 6.99 -3.37
C CYS A 52 -1.89 7.15 -1.89
N GLU A 53 -1.13 6.48 -1.02
CA GLU A 53 -1.19 6.71 0.42
C GLU A 53 -0.78 8.16 0.67
N LYS A 54 -1.76 8.99 0.96
CA LYS A 54 -1.56 10.40 1.29
C LYS A 54 -0.75 10.41 2.58
N LYS A 55 0.55 10.65 2.47
CA LYS A 55 1.46 10.72 3.62
C LYS A 55 0.92 11.79 4.57
N THR A 56 0.28 11.37 5.64
CA THR A 56 -0.22 12.27 6.67
C THR A 56 0.98 12.84 7.41
N GLU A 57 1.26 14.12 7.19
CA GLU A 57 2.28 14.82 7.93
C GLU A 57 1.74 15.17 9.31
N LYS A 58 2.40 14.66 10.35
CA LYS A 58 2.02 14.86 11.75
C LYS A 58 3.04 15.75 12.44
N LEU A 59 2.57 16.64 13.30
CA LEU A 59 3.40 17.48 14.15
C LEU A 59 3.25 17.01 15.60
N LEU A 60 4.38 16.73 16.23
CA LEU A 60 4.46 16.51 17.67
C LEU A 60 4.81 17.85 18.33
N LEU A 61 3.97 18.30 19.23
CA LEU A 61 4.13 19.58 19.91
C LEU A 61 4.09 19.39 21.43
N GLY A 62 5.02 20.03 22.07
CA GLY A 62 5.10 20.17 23.51
C GLY A 62 5.92 21.41 23.83
N GLY A 63 5.79 21.99 24.99
CA GLY A 63 6.53 23.20 25.33
C GLY A 63 6.41 23.61 26.78
N SER A 64 7.29 24.53 27.18
CA SER A 64 7.25 25.15 28.48
C SER A 64 5.93 25.88 28.70
N GLY A 65 5.34 25.71 29.86
CA GLY A 65 4.02 26.25 30.18
C GLY A 65 2.85 25.46 29.64
N TRP A 66 3.08 24.41 28.83
CA TRP A 66 2.04 23.49 28.38
C TRP A 66 1.91 22.33 29.37
N ASN A 67 0.68 21.98 29.69
CA ASN A 67 0.37 20.85 30.57
C ASN A 67 0.13 19.54 29.81
N LYS A 68 0.49 19.49 28.53
CA LYS A 68 0.31 18.31 27.68
C LYS A 68 1.24 18.33 26.47
N ILE A 69 1.45 17.14 25.92
CA ILE A 69 2.08 16.90 24.63
C ILE A 69 0.97 16.51 23.66
N VAL A 70 1.00 17.03 22.43
CA VAL A 70 -0.05 16.76 21.43
C VAL A 70 0.56 16.35 20.09
N ILE A 71 -0.17 15.53 19.35
CA ILE A 71 0.09 15.26 17.93
C ILE A 71 -1.06 15.81 17.13
N ILE A 72 -0.72 16.63 16.14
CA ILE A 72 -1.66 17.31 15.26
C ILE A 72 -1.43 16.82 13.83
N ASP A 73 -2.49 16.47 13.13
CA ASP A 73 -2.47 16.29 11.68
C ASP A 73 -2.35 17.64 11.01
N LYS A 74 -1.29 17.86 10.21
CA LYS A 74 -1.05 19.13 9.49
C LYS A 74 -2.13 19.47 8.47
N ASN A 75 -2.75 18.46 7.88
CA ASN A 75 -3.73 18.66 6.82
C ASN A 75 -5.11 19.05 7.38
N THR A 76 -5.54 18.34 8.43
CA THR A 76 -6.86 18.57 9.05
C THR A 76 -6.80 19.60 10.19
N LYS A 77 -5.60 19.88 10.71
CA LYS A 77 -5.33 20.72 11.89
C LYS A 77 -6.00 20.20 13.17
N GLN A 78 -6.37 18.94 13.18
CA GLN A 78 -7.00 18.30 14.34
C GLN A 78 -5.97 17.63 15.24
N VAL A 79 -6.22 17.66 16.56
CA VAL A 79 -5.45 16.89 17.53
C VAL A 79 -5.85 15.43 17.40
N GLU A 80 -4.90 14.57 17.05
CA GLU A 80 -5.11 13.11 16.93
C GLU A 80 -4.77 12.37 18.21
N TRP A 81 -3.88 12.92 19.01
CA TRP A 81 -3.41 12.31 20.22
C TRP A 81 -2.92 13.38 21.20
N GLU A 82 -3.21 13.22 22.49
CA GLU A 82 -2.68 14.08 23.54
C GLU A 82 -2.32 13.28 24.79
N HIS A 83 -1.23 13.67 25.43
CA HIS A 83 -0.79 13.11 26.69
C HIS A 83 -0.67 14.22 27.74
N PRO A 84 -1.44 14.15 28.83
CA PRO A 84 -1.36 15.13 29.90
C PRO A 84 -0.05 14.97 30.67
N LEU A 85 0.58 16.08 31.00
CA LEU A 85 1.73 16.12 31.89
C LEU A 85 1.28 16.32 33.34
N GLU A 86 2.06 15.79 34.26
CA GLU A 86 1.82 16.00 35.67
C GLU A 86 1.98 17.48 36.04
N LYS A 87 1.27 17.91 37.07
CA LYS A 87 1.32 19.29 37.52
C LYS A 87 2.76 19.72 37.89
N GLY A 88 3.21 20.80 37.28
CA GLY A 88 4.57 21.30 37.43
C GLY A 88 5.62 20.64 36.57
N TRP A 89 5.20 19.72 35.67
CA TRP A 89 6.07 19.21 34.64
C TRP A 89 6.00 20.13 33.40
N GLU A 90 7.15 20.44 32.88
CA GLU A 90 7.29 21.17 31.61
C GLU A 90 7.97 20.25 30.61
N CYS A 91 7.42 20.17 29.41
CA CYS A 91 8.05 19.43 28.33
C CYS A 91 9.11 20.32 27.67
N ASN A 92 10.37 19.97 27.85
CA ASN A 92 11.49 20.70 27.22
C ASN A 92 11.72 20.28 25.77
N SER A 93 11.49 19.02 25.48
CA SER A 93 11.57 18.48 24.11
C SER A 93 10.78 17.20 24.02
N ALA A 94 10.24 16.89 22.84
CA ALA A 94 9.58 15.65 22.54
C ALA A 94 9.93 15.17 21.12
N VAL A 95 10.06 13.86 20.95
CA VAL A 95 10.31 13.22 19.66
C VAL A 95 9.51 11.94 19.54
N ALA A 96 8.94 11.69 18.35
CA ALA A 96 8.37 10.41 18.03
C ALA A 96 9.46 9.45 17.56
N THR A 97 9.52 8.26 18.16
CA THR A 97 10.45 7.22 17.75
C THR A 97 9.95 6.52 16.47
N PRO A 98 10.81 5.80 15.73
CA PRO A 98 10.40 5.04 14.56
C PRO A 98 9.27 4.02 14.85
N ASP A 99 9.24 3.47 16.06
CA ASP A 99 8.22 2.53 16.53
C ASP A 99 6.89 3.21 16.90
N GLY A 100 6.81 4.53 16.77
CA GLY A 100 5.62 5.32 17.06
C GLY A 100 5.45 5.71 18.52
N ASN A 101 6.40 5.37 19.40
CA ASN A 101 6.42 5.80 20.80
C ASN A 101 6.83 7.28 20.93
N ILE A 102 6.59 7.88 22.08
CA ILE A 102 6.93 9.27 22.34
C ILE A 102 7.98 9.32 23.45
N LEU A 103 9.16 9.82 23.07
CA LEU A 103 10.22 10.18 24.01
C LEU A 103 10.12 11.67 24.31
N PHE A 104 10.06 12.04 25.57
CA PHE A 104 10.07 13.44 25.97
C PHE A 104 10.96 13.69 27.20
N ALA A 105 11.58 14.86 27.20
CA ALA A 105 12.32 15.36 28.33
C ALA A 105 11.47 16.35 29.13
N TYR A 106 11.52 16.23 30.42
CA TYR A 106 10.82 17.10 31.36
C TYR A 106 11.77 17.59 32.47
N ALA A 107 11.32 18.48 33.32
CA ALA A 107 12.18 19.12 34.34
C ALA A 107 12.94 18.14 35.24
N ARG A 108 12.41 16.94 35.45
CA ARG A 108 12.97 15.93 36.36
C ARG A 108 13.58 14.73 35.67
N GLY A 109 13.68 14.72 34.32
CA GLY A 109 14.25 13.61 33.60
C GLY A 109 13.75 13.43 32.18
N ALA A 110 13.73 12.19 31.72
CA ALA A 110 13.19 11.82 30.42
C ALA A 110 12.33 10.55 30.54
N LYS A 111 11.28 10.50 29.77
CA LYS A 111 10.30 9.40 29.78
C LYS A 111 9.99 8.95 28.36
N LEU A 112 9.89 7.64 28.14
CA LEU A 112 9.38 7.01 26.94
C LEU A 112 8.02 6.39 27.24
N ILE A 113 7.02 6.75 26.45
CA ILE A 113 5.66 6.23 26.56
C ILE A 113 5.19 5.70 25.20
N ASP A 114 4.27 4.75 25.26
CA ASP A 114 3.57 4.30 24.05
C ASP A 114 2.37 5.20 23.71
N ARG A 115 1.67 4.88 22.61
CA ARG A 115 0.46 5.61 22.20
C ARG A 115 -0.74 5.41 23.11
N ASN A 116 -0.72 4.41 23.98
CA ASN A 116 -1.73 4.14 25.00
C ASN A 116 -1.40 4.79 26.34
N HIS A 117 -0.38 5.68 26.36
CA HIS A 117 0.11 6.39 27.54
C HIS A 117 0.82 5.50 28.56
N GLN A 118 1.18 4.26 28.19
CA GLN A 118 1.89 3.36 29.09
C GLN A 118 3.38 3.73 29.09
N GLU A 119 3.95 3.83 30.29
CA GLU A 119 5.36 4.07 30.50
C GLU A 119 6.16 2.83 30.08
N ILE A 120 7.09 3.00 29.14
CA ILE A 120 8.05 1.99 28.72
C ILE A 120 9.29 2.08 29.59
N TRP A 121 9.81 3.30 29.79
CA TRP A 121 10.86 3.60 30.78
C TRP A 121 10.85 5.06 31.19
N ASN A 122 11.52 5.34 32.30
CA ASN A 122 11.71 6.67 32.86
C ASN A 122 13.11 6.76 33.48
N ILE A 123 13.81 7.85 33.20
CA ILE A 123 15.12 8.17 33.78
C ILE A 123 15.01 9.49 34.52
N ALA A 124 15.29 9.48 35.83
CA ALA A 124 15.39 10.71 36.58
C ALA A 124 16.64 11.51 36.19
N ALA A 125 16.54 12.83 36.21
CA ALA A 125 17.69 13.70 36.11
C ALA A 125 18.63 13.46 37.31
N PRO A 126 19.95 13.49 37.13
CA PRO A 126 20.88 13.47 38.24
C PRO A 126 20.72 14.74 39.09
N ASP A 127 20.86 14.58 40.39
CA ASP A 127 20.86 15.69 41.37
C ASP A 127 22.05 16.63 41.14
#